data_211bb1171ac371975e1be6634835fafc
#
_entry.id   211bb1171ac371975e1be6634835fafc
#
_cell.length_a   1.000
_cell.length_b   1.000
_cell.length_c   1.000
_cell.angle_alpha   90.00
_cell.angle_beta   90.00
_cell.angle_gamma   90.00
#
_symmetry.space_group_name_H-M   'P 1'
#
loop_
_entity.id
_entity.type
_entity.pdbx_description
1 polymer ?
#
loop_
_entity_poly.entity_id
_entity_poly.type
_entity_poly.pdbx_seq_one_letter_code
_entity_poly.pdbx_strand_id
1 'polypeptide(L)'
;SKNLKAIAVRGKRQIHVADRQLMSEISKEFSAIVMENPLTRGLYENGTAAAVLGNSAAGILPTKNFHYGEFDRAESISAEAMNEKILVAREGCYACPVRCKRAVKSERYSVEPRFGGPEYETLASFGSLCLIDDIEVIAKANQMCNEYTLDTISTGMTIAFAMECFEANILTKEDTDGIELVFGNKEALLATIEKIAKREGFGNVLAEGSKRASEIIGRGSERFVLTVKGQELPMHDPRGKYSVGLAYALSEKGADHMVAAHDTMIASKDQFSFKEIMPLGILEPEKPTKFSPLKVRTFAYLSMWWSFFNAAGICDFVPVPRSSMSIDDVINALNAFTGWKTSVFEVMKVGERALALARIFNAREGFDAKDDIVPERLHGPLKNGALKGSFLPKEDFMQALQLYYGMMGWTENGIPTKEKLLELGLEWLVEG
;
A
#
# COMPACT_ATOMS: atom_id res chain seq x y z
N SER A 1 15.76 -6.76 -9.37
CA SER A 1 16.43 -7.72 -8.49
C SER A 1 17.92 -7.45 -8.41
N LYS A 2 18.50 -7.53 -7.22
CA LYS A 2 19.94 -7.32 -6.97
C LYS A 2 20.71 -8.65 -6.89
N ASN A 3 20.11 -9.77 -7.33
CA ASN A 3 20.65 -11.12 -7.21
C ASN A 3 20.94 -11.57 -5.77
N LEU A 4 20.37 -10.89 -4.79
CA LEU A 4 20.43 -11.22 -3.38
C LEU A 4 19.29 -12.17 -3.02
N LYS A 5 19.61 -13.37 -2.55
CA LYS A 5 18.61 -14.40 -2.16
C LYS A 5 18.17 -14.27 -0.72
N ALA A 6 19.10 -14.02 0.18
CA ALA A 6 18.82 -13.92 1.60
C ALA A 6 19.91 -13.18 2.35
N ILE A 7 19.56 -12.64 3.51
CA ILE A 7 20.49 -12.14 4.52
C ILE A 7 20.19 -12.89 5.81
N ALA A 8 21.20 -13.54 6.40
CA ALA A 8 21.10 -14.17 7.70
C ALA A 8 21.87 -13.34 8.74
N VAL A 9 21.24 -13.05 9.86
CA VAL A 9 21.82 -12.28 10.96
C VAL A 9 21.71 -13.07 12.27
N ARG A 10 22.82 -13.16 13.02
CA ARG A 10 22.84 -13.73 14.36
C ARG A 10 23.38 -12.70 15.35
N GLY A 11 22.51 -12.08 16.12
CA GLY A 11 22.89 -11.18 17.22
C GLY A 11 23.45 -11.96 18.42
N LYS A 12 24.51 -11.43 19.03
CA LYS A 12 25.11 -12.00 20.27
C LYS A 12 24.94 -11.08 21.49
N ARG A 13 24.48 -9.84 21.28
CA ARG A 13 24.31 -8.84 22.34
C ARG A 13 22.83 -8.59 22.57
N GLN A 14 22.46 -8.44 23.83
CA GLN A 14 21.13 -7.92 24.16
C GLN A 14 21.08 -6.42 23.89
N ILE A 15 19.94 -5.96 23.43
CA ILE A 15 19.68 -4.55 23.20
C ILE A 15 19.60 -3.86 24.57
N HIS A 16 20.32 -2.74 24.72
CA HIS A 16 20.24 -1.90 25.89
C HIS A 16 19.05 -0.93 25.75
N VAL A 17 18.11 -0.98 26.69
CA VAL A 17 17.00 -0.04 26.83
C VAL A 17 17.41 0.97 27.90
N ALA A 18 17.38 2.27 27.58
CA ALA A 18 17.84 3.32 28.49
C ALA A 18 16.94 3.47 29.72
N ASP A 19 15.63 3.45 29.54
CA ASP A 19 14.62 3.42 30.61
C ASP A 19 13.71 2.19 30.46
N ARG A 20 14.08 1.11 31.14
CA ARG A 20 13.32 -0.15 31.08
C ARG A 20 11.96 -0.07 31.76
N GLN A 21 11.86 0.76 32.81
CA GLN A 21 10.62 0.90 33.55
C GLN A 21 9.56 1.58 32.70
N LEU A 22 9.86 2.77 32.17
CA LEU A 22 8.95 3.51 31.29
C LEU A 22 8.58 2.71 30.06
N MET A 23 9.55 2.02 29.43
CA MET A 23 9.28 1.17 28.26
C MET A 23 8.33 0.01 28.60
N SER A 24 8.46 -0.58 29.80
CA SER A 24 7.55 -1.63 30.26
C SER A 24 6.13 -1.10 30.54
N GLU A 25 6.01 0.10 31.08
CA GLU A 25 4.73 0.77 31.34
C GLU A 25 4.01 1.04 30.02
N ILE A 26 4.66 1.70 29.06
CA ILE A 26 4.10 1.96 27.72
C ILE A 26 3.67 0.65 27.03
N SER A 27 4.48 -0.40 27.09
CA SER A 27 4.15 -1.69 26.48
C SER A 27 2.91 -2.34 27.11
N LYS A 28 2.75 -2.23 28.43
CA LYS A 28 1.58 -2.77 29.14
C LYS A 28 0.31 -1.97 28.82
N GLU A 29 0.40 -0.65 28.82
CA GLU A 29 -0.71 0.24 28.49
C GLU A 29 -1.18 -0.01 27.04
N PHE A 30 -0.26 -0.03 26.07
CA PHE A 30 -0.60 -0.35 24.70
C PHE A 30 -1.25 -1.73 24.57
N SER A 31 -0.70 -2.75 25.22
CA SER A 31 -1.26 -4.10 25.18
C SER A 31 -2.68 -4.17 25.77
N ALA A 32 -2.98 -3.37 26.78
CA ALA A 32 -4.32 -3.30 27.40
C ALA A 32 -5.34 -2.64 26.45
N ILE A 33 -4.97 -1.54 25.78
CA ILE A 33 -5.90 -0.78 24.94
C ILE A 33 -6.13 -1.38 23.55
N VAL A 34 -5.28 -2.33 23.09
CA VAL A 34 -5.40 -2.94 21.75
C VAL A 34 -6.78 -3.52 21.49
N MET A 35 -7.38 -4.20 22.48
CA MET A 35 -8.70 -4.81 22.31
C MET A 35 -9.86 -3.84 22.59
N GLU A 36 -9.60 -2.71 23.23
CA GLU A 36 -10.60 -1.67 23.47
C GLU A 36 -10.80 -0.77 22.27
N ASN A 37 -9.73 -0.52 21.50
CA ASN A 37 -9.79 0.30 20.30
C ASN A 37 -10.40 -0.49 19.12
N PRO A 38 -11.49 0.01 18.48
CA PRO A 38 -12.17 -0.70 17.39
C PRO A 38 -11.28 -1.02 16.18
N LEU A 39 -10.29 -0.16 15.88
CA LEU A 39 -9.40 -0.37 14.73
C LEU A 39 -8.43 -1.54 14.99
N THR A 40 -7.77 -1.55 16.15
CA THR A 40 -6.85 -2.64 16.49
C THR A 40 -7.59 -3.94 16.79
N ARG A 41 -8.78 -3.88 17.41
CA ARG A 41 -9.65 -5.04 17.59
C ARG A 41 -10.06 -5.62 16.24
N GLY A 42 -10.47 -4.81 15.28
CA GLY A 42 -10.79 -5.25 13.92
C GLY A 42 -9.60 -5.93 13.23
N LEU A 43 -8.39 -5.39 13.38
CA LEU A 43 -7.17 -6.02 12.89
C LEU A 43 -6.88 -7.36 13.60
N TYR A 44 -7.10 -7.45 14.91
CA TYR A 44 -6.94 -8.69 15.66
C TYR A 44 -7.93 -9.76 15.20
N GLU A 45 -9.20 -9.41 15.06
CA GLU A 45 -10.28 -10.36 14.71
C GLU A 45 -10.21 -10.80 13.26
N ASN A 46 -9.95 -9.87 12.33
CA ASN A 46 -10.15 -10.04 10.89
C ASN A 46 -8.89 -9.80 10.03
N GLY A 47 -7.80 -9.34 10.64
CA GLY A 47 -6.62 -8.91 9.86
C GLY A 47 -6.96 -7.73 8.95
N THR A 48 -6.14 -7.50 7.94
CA THR A 48 -6.39 -6.45 6.94
C THR A 48 -7.58 -6.77 6.02
N ALA A 49 -8.00 -8.02 5.95
CA ALA A 49 -9.19 -8.47 5.21
C ALA A 49 -10.49 -7.77 5.67
N ALA A 50 -10.53 -7.23 6.90
CA ALA A 50 -11.63 -6.39 7.40
C ALA A 50 -12.02 -5.25 6.44
N ALA A 51 -11.10 -4.79 5.60
CA ALA A 51 -11.34 -3.68 4.68
C ALA A 51 -12.14 -4.06 3.41
N VAL A 52 -12.28 -5.35 3.07
CA VAL A 52 -12.87 -5.78 1.79
C VAL A 52 -14.30 -5.29 1.63
N LEU A 53 -15.19 -5.62 2.56
CA LEU A 53 -16.61 -5.27 2.46
C LEU A 53 -16.83 -3.76 2.55
N GLY A 54 -16.15 -3.09 3.48
CA GLY A 54 -16.26 -1.65 3.64
C GLY A 54 -15.79 -0.88 2.39
N ASN A 55 -14.68 -1.29 1.79
CA ASN A 55 -14.19 -0.68 0.56
C ASN A 55 -15.09 -0.97 -0.65
N SER A 56 -15.67 -2.18 -0.76
CA SER A 56 -16.64 -2.50 -1.81
C SER A 56 -17.89 -1.64 -1.69
N ALA A 57 -18.50 -1.60 -0.51
CA ALA A 57 -19.70 -0.78 -0.25
C ALA A 57 -19.45 0.72 -0.48
N ALA A 58 -18.25 1.20 -0.17
CA ALA A 58 -17.86 2.59 -0.42
C ALA A 58 -17.50 2.88 -1.89
N GLY A 59 -17.49 1.89 -2.77
CA GLY A 59 -17.14 2.02 -4.19
C GLY A 59 -15.66 2.28 -4.46
N ILE A 60 -14.78 1.85 -3.57
CA ILE A 60 -13.32 2.05 -3.63
C ILE A 60 -12.51 0.75 -3.61
N LEU A 61 -13.15 -0.39 -3.81
CA LEU A 61 -12.48 -1.68 -4.01
C LEU A 61 -12.17 -1.85 -5.50
N PRO A 62 -10.89 -1.76 -5.91
CA PRO A 62 -10.53 -1.96 -7.32
C PRO A 62 -11.04 -3.31 -7.85
N THR A 63 -11.81 -3.25 -8.91
CA THR A 63 -12.49 -4.41 -9.49
C THR A 63 -12.32 -4.40 -11.01
N LYS A 64 -12.07 -5.57 -11.60
CA LYS A 64 -11.85 -5.73 -13.05
C LYS A 64 -10.86 -4.70 -13.60
N ASN A 65 -9.62 -4.82 -13.22
CA ASN A 65 -8.52 -3.91 -13.57
C ASN A 65 -8.87 -2.42 -13.42
N PHE A 66 -9.44 -2.04 -12.24
CA PHE A 66 -9.89 -0.67 -11.91
C PHE A 66 -11.01 -0.08 -12.80
N HIS A 67 -11.78 -0.91 -13.52
CA HIS A 67 -12.98 -0.44 -14.20
C HIS A 67 -14.14 -0.16 -13.24
N TYR A 68 -14.22 -0.93 -12.18
CA TYR A 68 -15.28 -0.89 -11.18
C TYR A 68 -14.75 -0.60 -9.80
N GLY A 69 -15.56 0.02 -8.95
CA GLY A 69 -15.24 0.33 -7.54
C GLY A 69 -15.92 -0.63 -6.56
N GLU A 70 -16.83 -1.46 -7.03
CA GLU A 70 -17.59 -2.44 -6.26
C GLU A 70 -17.49 -3.81 -6.90
N PHE A 71 -17.39 -4.84 -6.07
CA PHE A 71 -17.37 -6.24 -6.46
C PHE A 71 -18.61 -6.93 -5.92
N ASP A 72 -19.52 -7.34 -6.80
CA ASP A 72 -20.82 -7.93 -6.45
C ASP A 72 -20.70 -9.18 -5.55
N ARG A 73 -19.55 -9.84 -5.58
CA ARG A 73 -19.23 -11.06 -4.80
C ARG A 73 -18.20 -10.80 -3.71
N ALA A 74 -18.10 -9.58 -3.20
CA ALA A 74 -17.14 -9.20 -2.17
C ALA A 74 -17.24 -10.06 -0.89
N GLU A 75 -18.46 -10.52 -0.54
CA GLU A 75 -18.69 -11.40 0.60
C GLU A 75 -17.90 -12.71 0.49
N SER A 76 -17.74 -13.26 -0.71
CA SER A 76 -17.04 -14.53 -0.94
C SER A 76 -15.53 -14.49 -0.71
N ILE A 77 -14.95 -13.27 -0.70
CA ILE A 77 -13.53 -13.01 -0.46
C ILE A 77 -13.29 -12.15 0.78
N SER A 78 -14.29 -12.02 1.65
CA SER A 78 -14.25 -11.19 2.85
C SER A 78 -13.47 -11.84 4.00
N ALA A 79 -13.25 -11.07 5.06
CA ALA A 79 -12.69 -11.58 6.31
C ALA A 79 -13.59 -12.66 6.93
N GLU A 80 -14.90 -12.49 6.84
CA GLU A 80 -15.90 -13.44 7.33
C GLU A 80 -15.78 -14.77 6.58
N ALA A 81 -15.72 -14.73 5.25
CA ALA A 81 -15.51 -15.92 4.42
C ALA A 81 -14.18 -16.62 4.74
N MET A 82 -13.12 -15.86 4.96
CA MET A 82 -11.82 -16.41 5.35
C MET A 82 -11.88 -17.07 6.73
N ASN A 83 -12.47 -16.39 7.72
CA ASN A 83 -12.59 -16.88 9.08
C ASN A 83 -13.43 -18.15 9.18
N GLU A 84 -14.52 -18.24 8.42
CA GLU A 84 -15.43 -19.38 8.42
C GLU A 84 -14.84 -20.60 7.70
N LYS A 85 -14.21 -20.39 6.53
CA LYS A 85 -13.85 -21.49 5.62
C LYS A 85 -12.44 -22.01 5.78
N ILE A 86 -11.46 -21.14 6.03
CA ILE A 86 -10.05 -21.52 5.90
C ILE A 86 -9.14 -21.07 7.04
N LEU A 87 -9.57 -20.21 7.96
CA LEU A 87 -8.74 -19.72 9.06
C LEU A 87 -8.44 -20.85 10.05
N VAL A 88 -7.16 -21.03 10.40
CA VAL A 88 -6.72 -21.99 11.43
C VAL A 88 -6.07 -21.30 12.64
N ALA A 89 -5.43 -20.15 12.44
CA ALA A 89 -4.83 -19.39 13.53
C ALA A 89 -4.74 -17.88 13.24
N ARG A 90 -4.71 -17.09 14.33
CA ARG A 90 -4.34 -15.68 14.29
C ARG A 90 -2.90 -15.56 14.75
N GLU A 91 -2.06 -14.98 13.91
CA GLU A 91 -0.64 -14.83 14.13
C GLU A 91 -0.23 -13.35 14.17
N GLY A 92 1.00 -13.07 14.53
CA GLY A 92 1.55 -11.73 14.60
C GLY A 92 3.05 -11.70 14.49
N CYS A 93 3.62 -10.50 14.45
CA CYS A 93 5.06 -10.29 14.60
C CYS A 93 5.48 -10.60 16.04
N TYR A 94 6.80 -10.73 16.27
CA TYR A 94 7.34 -11.01 17.60
C TYR A 94 6.81 -10.02 18.65
N ALA A 95 6.23 -10.57 19.72
CA ALA A 95 5.65 -9.84 20.86
C ALA A 95 4.60 -8.77 20.50
N CYS A 96 4.01 -8.79 19.29
CA CYS A 96 3.00 -7.81 18.89
C CYS A 96 1.60 -8.22 19.40
N PRO A 97 0.91 -7.38 20.21
CA PRO A 97 -0.42 -7.69 20.71
C PRO A 97 -1.52 -7.56 19.66
N VAL A 98 -1.32 -6.84 18.57
CA VAL A 98 -2.31 -6.64 17.51
C VAL A 98 -2.60 -7.93 16.74
N ARG A 99 -1.61 -8.79 16.52
CA ARG A 99 -1.75 -10.12 15.89
C ARG A 99 -2.59 -10.10 14.61
N CYS A 100 -2.28 -9.16 13.72
CA CYS A 100 -3.06 -8.91 12.50
C CYS A 100 -2.87 -9.96 11.38
N LYS A 101 -1.93 -10.90 11.52
CA LYS A 101 -1.68 -11.94 10.51
C LYS A 101 -2.63 -13.12 10.64
N ARG A 102 -2.92 -13.75 9.53
CA ARG A 102 -3.75 -14.95 9.42
C ARG A 102 -2.89 -16.14 9.04
N ALA A 103 -3.23 -17.32 9.55
CA ALA A 103 -2.76 -18.60 9.04
C ALA A 103 -3.98 -19.39 8.56
N VAL A 104 -3.92 -19.85 7.31
CA VAL A 104 -5.08 -20.50 6.65
C VAL A 104 -4.72 -21.87 6.13
N LYS A 105 -5.72 -22.75 5.98
CA LYS A 105 -5.59 -24.08 5.43
C LYS A 105 -6.72 -24.38 4.44
N SER A 106 -6.41 -25.01 3.32
CA SER A 106 -7.38 -25.60 2.42
C SER A 106 -6.91 -26.97 1.97
N GLU A 107 -7.72 -27.99 2.16
CA GLU A 107 -7.42 -29.34 1.67
C GLU A 107 -7.60 -29.43 0.16
N ARG A 108 -8.62 -28.75 -0.37
CA ARG A 108 -8.95 -28.73 -1.80
C ARG A 108 -7.79 -28.26 -2.68
N TYR A 109 -7.04 -27.25 -2.23
CA TYR A 109 -5.91 -26.69 -2.97
C TYR A 109 -4.55 -26.93 -2.30
N SER A 110 -4.51 -27.80 -1.27
CA SER A 110 -3.29 -28.11 -0.51
C SER A 110 -2.59 -26.84 0.00
N VAL A 111 -3.38 -25.93 0.63
CA VAL A 111 -2.86 -24.72 1.25
C VAL A 111 -2.37 -25.04 2.66
N GLU A 112 -1.13 -24.67 2.96
CA GLU A 112 -0.47 -24.92 4.24
C GLU A 112 -0.38 -23.65 5.09
N PRO A 113 -0.70 -23.72 6.41
CA PRO A 113 -0.69 -22.57 7.31
C PRO A 113 0.65 -21.81 7.40
N ARG A 114 1.77 -22.51 7.19
CA ARG A 114 3.12 -21.90 7.26
C ARG A 114 3.35 -20.76 6.25
N PHE A 115 2.54 -20.70 5.19
CA PHE A 115 2.61 -19.62 4.19
C PHE A 115 1.71 -18.42 4.53
N GLY A 116 1.08 -18.43 5.72
CA GLY A 116 0.18 -17.38 6.15
C GLY A 116 -1.15 -17.41 5.42
N GLY A 117 -1.92 -16.32 5.55
CA GLY A 117 -3.17 -16.09 4.85
C GLY A 117 -3.12 -14.84 3.97
N PRO A 118 -4.02 -14.70 3.01
CA PRO A 118 -4.06 -13.53 2.15
C PRO A 118 -4.43 -12.27 2.96
N GLU A 119 -3.64 -11.22 2.78
CA GLU A 119 -3.94 -9.87 3.26
C GLU A 119 -4.96 -9.18 2.35
N TYR A 120 -5.49 -8.01 2.75
CA TYR A 120 -6.42 -7.23 1.93
C TYR A 120 -5.94 -7.01 0.49
N GLU A 121 -4.67 -6.62 0.35
CA GLU A 121 -4.06 -6.39 -0.96
C GLU A 121 -4.09 -7.64 -1.83
N THR A 122 -3.80 -8.80 -1.25
CA THR A 122 -3.84 -10.10 -1.94
C THR A 122 -5.26 -10.52 -2.29
N LEU A 123 -6.22 -10.32 -1.35
CA LEU A 123 -7.64 -10.62 -1.59
C LEU A 123 -8.21 -9.78 -2.74
N ALA A 124 -7.84 -8.50 -2.79
CA ALA A 124 -8.32 -7.61 -3.82
C ALA A 124 -7.59 -7.85 -5.16
N SER A 125 -6.26 -8.04 -5.17
CA SER A 125 -5.50 -8.20 -6.42
C SER A 125 -5.82 -9.49 -7.18
N PHE A 126 -5.99 -10.60 -6.49
CA PHE A 126 -6.42 -11.86 -7.13
C PHE A 126 -7.94 -12.02 -7.18
N GLY A 127 -8.66 -11.45 -6.21
CA GLY A 127 -10.11 -11.55 -6.10
C GLY A 127 -10.84 -10.53 -6.97
N SER A 128 -11.20 -9.38 -6.42
CA SER A 128 -12.01 -8.37 -7.13
C SER A 128 -11.38 -7.89 -8.43
N LEU A 129 -10.07 -7.69 -8.45
CA LEU A 129 -9.36 -7.20 -9.63
C LEU A 129 -9.42 -8.18 -10.80
N CYS A 130 -9.28 -9.49 -10.54
CA CYS A 130 -9.34 -10.58 -11.51
C CYS A 130 -10.74 -11.23 -11.61
N LEU A 131 -11.74 -10.74 -10.87
CA LEU A 131 -13.10 -11.30 -10.74
C LEU A 131 -13.15 -12.73 -10.22
N ILE A 132 -12.23 -13.13 -9.35
CA ILE A 132 -12.22 -14.43 -8.67
C ILE A 132 -13.02 -14.32 -7.36
N ASP A 133 -13.99 -15.20 -7.17
CA ASP A 133 -14.90 -15.27 -6.03
C ASP A 133 -14.66 -16.48 -5.11
N ASP A 134 -13.49 -17.04 -5.13
CA ASP A 134 -13.14 -18.26 -4.39
C ASP A 134 -11.96 -18.00 -3.46
N ILE A 135 -12.24 -17.91 -2.16
CA ILE A 135 -11.25 -17.60 -1.13
C ILE A 135 -10.15 -18.67 -1.05
N GLU A 136 -10.44 -19.94 -1.37
CA GLU A 136 -9.45 -21.01 -1.35
C GLU A 136 -8.49 -20.91 -2.54
N VAL A 137 -8.98 -20.48 -3.72
CA VAL A 137 -8.14 -20.17 -4.89
C VAL A 137 -7.20 -19.01 -4.59
N ILE A 138 -7.71 -17.95 -3.94
CA ILE A 138 -6.90 -16.79 -3.55
C ILE A 138 -5.86 -17.20 -2.50
N ALA A 139 -6.22 -18.05 -1.54
CA ALA A 139 -5.28 -18.59 -0.57
C ALA A 139 -4.18 -19.44 -1.24
N LYS A 140 -4.53 -20.20 -2.28
CA LYS A 140 -3.54 -20.92 -3.09
C LYS A 140 -2.63 -19.98 -3.86
N ALA A 141 -3.17 -18.94 -4.49
CA ALA A 141 -2.38 -17.92 -5.18
C ALA A 141 -1.41 -17.22 -4.21
N ASN A 142 -1.88 -16.87 -3.00
CA ASN A 142 -1.03 -16.33 -1.93
C ASN A 142 0.11 -17.28 -1.57
N GLN A 143 -0.17 -18.57 -1.35
CA GLN A 143 0.86 -19.57 -1.07
C GLN A 143 1.88 -19.66 -2.20
N MET A 144 1.44 -19.75 -3.46
CA MET A 144 2.34 -19.83 -4.60
C MET A 144 3.26 -18.61 -4.69
N CYS A 145 2.72 -17.41 -4.46
CA CYS A 145 3.54 -16.19 -4.43
C CYS A 145 4.59 -16.24 -3.31
N ASN A 146 4.24 -16.71 -2.12
CA ASN A 146 5.18 -16.87 -1.01
C ASN A 146 6.25 -17.92 -1.31
N GLU A 147 5.89 -19.06 -1.89
CA GLU A 147 6.83 -20.13 -2.28
C GLU A 147 7.83 -19.65 -3.34
N TYR A 148 7.35 -18.89 -4.32
CA TYR A 148 8.16 -18.41 -5.45
C TYR A 148 8.78 -17.02 -5.22
N THR A 149 8.52 -16.40 -4.07
CA THR A 149 9.01 -15.04 -3.74
C THR A 149 8.51 -13.98 -4.74
N LEU A 150 7.22 -14.04 -5.07
CA LEU A 150 6.53 -13.07 -5.91
C LEU A 150 5.73 -12.09 -5.03
N ASP A 151 5.65 -10.84 -5.45
CA ASP A 151 4.72 -9.86 -4.87
C ASP A 151 3.29 -10.13 -5.34
N THR A 152 2.34 -10.24 -4.40
CA THR A 152 0.95 -10.58 -4.72
C THR A 152 0.21 -9.45 -5.45
N ILE A 153 0.55 -8.18 -5.15
CA ILE A 153 -0.05 -7.01 -5.79
C ILE A 153 0.36 -6.98 -7.27
N SER A 154 1.65 -6.92 -7.54
CA SER A 154 2.17 -6.84 -8.91
C SER A 154 1.80 -8.06 -9.75
N THR A 155 1.79 -9.26 -9.14
CA THR A 155 1.37 -10.49 -9.85
C THR A 155 -0.10 -10.43 -10.24
N GLY A 156 -1.00 -10.05 -9.31
CA GLY A 156 -2.44 -9.91 -9.59
C GLY A 156 -2.72 -8.83 -10.63
N MET A 157 -2.07 -7.67 -10.51
CA MET A 157 -2.18 -6.56 -11.47
C MET A 157 -1.70 -6.95 -12.86
N THR A 158 -0.57 -7.64 -12.96
CA THR A 158 -0.02 -8.10 -14.25
C THR A 158 -0.93 -9.14 -14.91
N ILE A 159 -1.55 -10.03 -14.11
CA ILE A 159 -2.53 -10.98 -14.64
C ILE A 159 -3.81 -10.28 -15.07
N ALA A 160 -4.32 -9.32 -14.28
CA ALA A 160 -5.50 -8.53 -14.65
C ALA A 160 -5.28 -7.71 -15.93
N PHE A 161 -4.07 -7.14 -16.10
CA PHE A 161 -3.65 -6.51 -17.35
C PHE A 161 -3.72 -7.50 -18.53
N ALA A 162 -3.18 -8.71 -18.38
CA ALA A 162 -3.20 -9.73 -19.42
C ALA A 162 -4.62 -10.22 -19.72
N MET A 163 -5.47 -10.37 -18.70
CA MET A 163 -6.90 -10.70 -18.85
C MET A 163 -7.62 -9.62 -19.67
N GLU A 164 -7.35 -8.34 -19.40
CA GLU A 164 -7.95 -7.25 -20.18
C GLU A 164 -7.45 -7.21 -21.62
N CYS A 165 -6.16 -7.47 -21.87
CA CYS A 165 -5.61 -7.63 -23.21
C CYS A 165 -6.28 -8.79 -23.95
N PHE A 166 -6.57 -9.89 -23.26
CA PHE A 166 -7.26 -11.05 -23.84
C PHE A 166 -8.72 -10.73 -24.20
N GLU A 167 -9.48 -10.11 -23.29
CA GLU A 167 -10.85 -9.65 -23.59
C GLU A 167 -10.90 -8.64 -24.77
N ALA A 168 -9.88 -7.81 -24.89
CA ALA A 168 -9.76 -6.84 -25.99
C ALA A 168 -9.25 -7.43 -27.31
N ASN A 169 -9.07 -8.75 -27.39
CA ASN A 169 -8.48 -9.47 -28.53
C ASN A 169 -7.09 -8.96 -28.94
N ILE A 170 -6.33 -8.39 -28.01
CA ILE A 170 -4.90 -8.06 -28.20
C ILE A 170 -4.06 -9.33 -28.01
N LEU A 171 -4.47 -10.19 -27.09
CA LEU A 171 -3.91 -11.52 -26.86
C LEU A 171 -4.92 -12.60 -27.31
N THR A 172 -4.40 -13.68 -27.88
CA THR A 172 -5.16 -14.88 -28.29
C THR A 172 -4.71 -16.07 -27.44
N LYS A 173 -5.38 -17.23 -27.57
CA LYS A 173 -4.97 -18.47 -26.91
C LYS A 173 -3.58 -18.93 -27.36
N GLU A 174 -3.20 -18.66 -28.60
CA GLU A 174 -1.88 -18.96 -29.13
C GLU A 174 -0.80 -18.13 -28.46
N ASP A 175 -1.06 -16.81 -28.25
CA ASP A 175 -0.14 -15.92 -27.52
C ASP A 175 0.05 -16.34 -26.06
N THR A 176 -0.96 -16.96 -25.44
CA THR A 176 -1.01 -17.31 -24.00
C THR A 176 -0.74 -18.79 -23.69
N ASP A 177 -0.08 -19.49 -24.60
CA ASP A 177 0.25 -20.93 -24.49
C ASP A 177 -1.00 -21.81 -24.26
N GLY A 178 -2.13 -21.47 -24.86
CA GLY A 178 -3.40 -22.18 -24.73
C GLY A 178 -4.22 -21.81 -23.51
N ILE A 179 -3.76 -20.92 -22.62
CA ILE A 179 -4.50 -20.47 -21.45
C ILE A 179 -5.57 -19.45 -21.86
N GLU A 180 -6.82 -19.69 -21.46
CA GLU A 180 -7.93 -18.78 -21.66
C GLU A 180 -7.97 -17.71 -20.55
N LEU A 181 -7.24 -16.60 -20.75
CA LEU A 181 -7.05 -15.54 -19.77
C LEU A 181 -8.27 -14.59 -19.66
N VAL A 182 -9.48 -15.15 -19.46
CA VAL A 182 -10.67 -14.34 -19.20
C VAL A 182 -10.82 -14.04 -17.72
N PHE A 183 -11.40 -12.88 -17.38
CA PHE A 183 -11.71 -12.53 -16.00
C PHE A 183 -12.62 -13.59 -15.36
N GLY A 184 -12.31 -13.96 -14.10
CA GLY A 184 -13.06 -15.00 -13.35
C GLY A 184 -12.56 -16.43 -13.58
N ASN A 185 -11.63 -16.67 -14.48
CA ASN A 185 -11.07 -18.00 -14.72
C ASN A 185 -10.02 -18.37 -13.65
N LYS A 186 -10.42 -19.20 -12.69
CA LYS A 186 -9.64 -19.63 -11.53
C LYS A 186 -8.41 -20.47 -11.92
N GLU A 187 -8.60 -21.38 -12.86
CA GLU A 187 -7.56 -22.26 -13.37
C GLU A 187 -6.50 -21.48 -14.15
N ALA A 188 -6.93 -20.51 -14.97
CA ALA A 188 -6.03 -19.62 -15.71
C ALA A 188 -5.20 -18.76 -14.76
N LEU A 189 -5.79 -18.25 -13.66
CA LEU A 189 -5.06 -17.49 -12.65
C LEU A 189 -3.90 -18.29 -12.07
N LEU A 190 -4.16 -19.48 -11.55
CA LEU A 190 -3.14 -20.33 -10.90
C LEU A 190 -2.07 -20.80 -11.90
N ALA A 191 -2.47 -21.22 -13.10
CA ALA A 191 -1.55 -21.64 -14.15
C ALA A 191 -0.63 -20.47 -14.58
N THR A 192 -1.16 -19.26 -14.66
CA THR A 192 -0.37 -18.07 -15.02
C THR A 192 0.63 -17.71 -13.94
N ILE A 193 0.28 -17.77 -12.65
CA ILE A 193 1.23 -17.55 -11.53
C ILE A 193 2.40 -18.55 -11.63
N GLU A 194 2.12 -19.82 -11.89
CA GLU A 194 3.17 -20.83 -12.05
C GLU A 194 4.11 -20.54 -13.21
N LYS A 195 3.55 -20.19 -14.39
CA LYS A 195 4.34 -19.81 -15.57
C LYS A 195 5.18 -18.55 -15.33
N ILE A 196 4.65 -17.52 -14.64
CA ILE A 196 5.40 -16.32 -14.24
C ILE A 196 6.59 -16.71 -13.37
N ALA A 197 6.36 -17.52 -12.36
CA ALA A 197 7.39 -17.95 -11.42
C ALA A 197 8.52 -18.74 -12.09
N LYS A 198 8.17 -19.63 -13.01
CA LYS A 198 9.11 -20.47 -13.76
C LYS A 198 9.69 -19.80 -15.01
N ARG A 199 9.16 -18.63 -15.39
CA ARG A 199 9.51 -17.93 -16.64
C ARG A 199 9.31 -18.81 -17.89
N GLU A 200 8.19 -19.53 -17.95
CA GLU A 200 7.86 -20.42 -19.05
C GLU A 200 6.85 -19.80 -20.04
N GLY A 201 7.13 -19.87 -21.34
CA GLY A 201 6.24 -19.39 -22.38
C GLY A 201 5.83 -17.93 -22.18
N PHE A 202 4.53 -17.64 -22.27
CA PHE A 202 3.97 -16.30 -22.03
C PHE A 202 4.23 -15.80 -20.59
N GLY A 203 4.36 -16.70 -19.63
CA GLY A 203 4.74 -16.34 -18.26
C GLY A 203 6.09 -15.63 -18.17
N ASN A 204 7.04 -15.90 -19.08
CA ASN A 204 8.30 -15.16 -19.12
C ASN A 204 8.12 -13.68 -19.50
N VAL A 205 7.14 -13.38 -20.36
CA VAL A 205 6.78 -11.98 -20.70
C VAL A 205 6.16 -11.29 -19.50
N LEU A 206 5.19 -11.95 -18.82
CA LEU A 206 4.50 -11.39 -17.66
C LEU A 206 5.42 -11.24 -16.43
N ALA A 207 6.47 -12.05 -16.31
CA ALA A 207 7.46 -11.95 -15.22
C ALA A 207 8.26 -10.63 -15.22
N GLU A 208 8.18 -9.84 -16.30
CA GLU A 208 8.77 -8.51 -16.38
C GLU A 208 7.89 -7.40 -15.75
N GLY A 209 6.66 -7.73 -15.32
CA GLY A 209 5.63 -6.80 -14.86
C GLY A 209 4.84 -6.20 -16.02
N SER A 210 3.67 -5.61 -15.71
CA SER A 210 2.69 -5.17 -16.72
C SER A 210 3.25 -4.14 -17.69
N LYS A 211 4.08 -3.19 -17.22
CA LYS A 211 4.67 -2.14 -18.06
C LYS A 211 5.56 -2.73 -19.15
N ARG A 212 6.57 -3.52 -18.75
CA ARG A 212 7.50 -4.13 -19.73
C ARG A 212 6.82 -5.20 -20.57
N ALA A 213 5.88 -5.95 -19.98
CA ALA A 213 5.08 -6.89 -20.75
C ALA A 213 4.31 -6.19 -21.86
N SER A 214 3.75 -5.00 -21.61
CA SER A 214 3.05 -4.23 -22.64
C SER A 214 3.98 -3.76 -23.78
N GLU A 215 5.22 -3.38 -23.47
CA GLU A 215 6.24 -3.01 -24.45
C GLU A 215 6.60 -4.19 -25.37
N ILE A 216 6.66 -5.42 -24.79
CA ILE A 216 6.92 -6.65 -25.55
C ILE A 216 5.72 -7.07 -26.40
N ILE A 217 4.51 -7.01 -25.86
CA ILE A 217 3.26 -7.38 -26.53
C ILE A 217 2.94 -6.39 -27.67
N GLY A 218 3.12 -5.08 -27.40
CA GLY A 218 2.73 -4.04 -28.32
C GLY A 218 1.21 -4.02 -28.57
N ARG A 219 0.81 -3.82 -29.83
CA ARG A 219 -0.60 -3.93 -30.29
C ARG A 219 -1.58 -3.01 -29.52
N GLY A 220 -1.09 -1.92 -28.88
CA GLY A 220 -1.90 -0.98 -28.12
C GLY A 220 -2.23 -1.46 -26.71
N SER A 221 -1.51 -2.44 -26.15
CA SER A 221 -1.72 -2.99 -24.80
C SER A 221 -1.35 -2.00 -23.71
N GLU A 222 -0.50 -1.01 -23.97
CA GLU A 222 -0.05 0.01 -23.03
C GLU A 222 -1.21 0.79 -22.37
N ARG A 223 -2.35 0.92 -23.05
CA ARG A 223 -3.55 1.57 -22.52
C ARG A 223 -4.19 0.87 -21.31
N PHE A 224 -3.81 -0.38 -21.06
CA PHE A 224 -4.31 -1.19 -19.95
C PHE A 224 -3.32 -1.28 -18.78
N VAL A 225 -2.14 -0.71 -18.94
CA VAL A 225 -1.10 -0.66 -17.90
C VAL A 225 -1.49 0.33 -16.81
N LEU A 226 -1.43 -0.11 -15.56
CA LEU A 226 -1.75 0.70 -14.39
C LEU A 226 -0.54 0.72 -13.43
N THR A 227 0.43 1.56 -13.76
CA THR A 227 1.67 1.69 -12.98
C THR A 227 2.03 3.15 -12.75
N VAL A 228 2.78 3.41 -11.68
CA VAL A 228 3.49 4.68 -11.45
C VAL A 228 4.97 4.35 -11.30
N LYS A 229 5.84 5.02 -12.05
CA LYS A 229 7.29 4.73 -12.09
C LYS A 229 7.60 3.25 -12.36
N GLY A 230 6.68 2.53 -13.04
CA GLY A 230 6.81 1.10 -13.35
C GLY A 230 6.36 0.15 -12.23
N GLN A 231 5.91 0.64 -11.09
CA GLN A 231 5.30 -0.13 -10.01
C GLN A 231 3.77 -0.19 -10.21
N GLU A 232 3.19 -1.37 -10.19
CA GLU A 232 1.74 -1.60 -10.27
C GLU A 232 0.99 -0.95 -9.09
N LEU A 233 -0.27 -0.51 -9.35
CA LEU A 233 -1.10 0.13 -8.34
C LEU A 233 -1.51 -0.86 -7.23
N PRO A 234 -1.42 -0.47 -5.96
CA PRO A 234 -2.07 -1.18 -4.86
C PRO A 234 -3.59 -1.08 -4.91
N MET A 235 -4.27 -1.90 -4.11
CA MET A 235 -5.72 -2.11 -4.18
C MET A 235 -6.53 -1.02 -3.47
N HIS A 236 -6.19 0.23 -3.69
CA HIS A 236 -6.92 1.40 -3.18
C HIS A 236 -7.21 2.37 -4.32
N ASP A 237 -8.51 2.65 -4.58
CA ASP A 237 -8.89 3.50 -5.70
C ASP A 237 -8.80 4.99 -5.35
N PRO A 238 -7.91 5.76 -6.01
CA PRO A 238 -7.75 7.19 -5.78
C PRO A 238 -9.01 8.01 -6.12
N ARG A 239 -9.93 7.50 -6.94
CA ARG A 239 -11.17 8.20 -7.30
C ARG A 239 -12.12 8.42 -6.13
N GLY A 240 -11.91 7.69 -5.02
CA GLY A 240 -12.60 7.91 -3.75
C GLY A 240 -11.71 8.39 -2.60
N LYS A 241 -10.39 8.50 -2.83
CA LYS A 241 -9.38 8.85 -1.83
C LYS A 241 -8.27 9.67 -2.49
N TYR A 242 -8.46 10.96 -2.68
CA TYR A 242 -7.56 11.80 -3.49
C TYR A 242 -6.13 11.87 -2.95
N SER A 243 -5.92 11.78 -1.62
CA SER A 243 -4.57 11.68 -1.04
C SER A 243 -3.83 10.41 -1.47
N VAL A 244 -4.54 9.31 -1.76
CA VAL A 244 -3.91 8.09 -2.28
C VAL A 244 -3.37 8.30 -3.69
N GLY A 245 -4.03 9.15 -4.49
CA GLY A 245 -3.49 9.58 -5.79
C GLY A 245 -2.16 10.32 -5.66
N LEU A 246 -2.08 11.24 -4.68
CA LEU A 246 -0.82 11.93 -4.34
C LEU A 246 0.23 10.93 -3.84
N ALA A 247 -0.16 9.98 -2.98
CA ALA A 247 0.73 8.95 -2.48
C ALA A 247 1.33 8.10 -3.61
N TYR A 248 0.53 7.68 -4.57
CA TYR A 248 1.00 6.92 -5.74
C TYR A 248 1.99 7.70 -6.58
N ALA A 249 1.69 8.97 -6.89
CA ALA A 249 2.55 9.80 -7.71
C ALA A 249 3.86 10.18 -7.02
N LEU A 250 3.79 10.55 -5.73
CA LEU A 250 4.91 11.13 -4.98
C LEU A 250 5.83 10.09 -4.31
N SER A 251 5.37 8.85 -4.16
CA SER A 251 6.21 7.79 -3.61
C SER A 251 7.50 7.62 -4.42
N GLU A 252 8.60 7.49 -3.72
CA GLU A 252 9.93 7.32 -4.29
C GLU A 252 10.12 5.97 -5.00
N LYS A 253 9.35 4.94 -4.63
CA LYS A 253 9.44 3.59 -5.21
C LYS A 253 8.37 3.29 -6.26
N GLY A 254 7.53 4.25 -6.60
CA GLY A 254 6.37 4.08 -7.46
C GLY A 254 5.06 3.96 -6.66
N ALA A 255 4.00 3.43 -7.26
CA ALA A 255 2.69 3.39 -6.61
C ALA A 255 2.75 2.69 -5.25
N ASP A 256 2.44 3.43 -4.18
CA ASP A 256 2.44 2.92 -2.81
C ASP A 256 1.34 3.57 -1.98
N HIS A 257 0.46 2.75 -1.41
CA HIS A 257 -0.63 3.19 -0.53
C HIS A 257 -0.19 3.43 0.92
N MET A 258 1.10 3.16 1.24
CA MET A 258 1.68 3.23 2.59
C MET A 258 2.56 4.48 2.80
N VAL A 259 2.37 5.52 1.99
CA VAL A 259 3.12 6.79 2.09
C VAL A 259 2.51 7.72 3.15
N ALA A 260 1.20 7.63 3.38
CA ALA A 260 0.47 8.44 4.35
C ALA A 260 -0.84 7.74 4.77
N ALA A 261 -1.52 8.29 5.79
CA ALA A 261 -2.87 7.83 6.13
C ALA A 261 -3.86 8.08 5.00
N HIS A 262 -4.83 7.18 4.85
CA HIS A 262 -5.87 7.34 3.85
C HIS A 262 -6.92 8.38 4.28
N ASP A 263 -7.44 9.14 3.31
CA ASP A 263 -8.46 10.19 3.51
C ASP A 263 -9.65 9.76 4.37
N THR A 264 -10.13 8.53 4.16
CA THR A 264 -11.32 8.00 4.84
C THR A 264 -11.15 7.83 6.35
N MET A 265 -9.91 7.80 6.84
CA MET A 265 -9.61 7.67 8.28
C MET A 265 -9.72 8.99 9.05
N ILE A 266 -9.65 10.12 8.33
CA ILE A 266 -9.53 11.47 8.90
C ILE A 266 -10.51 12.47 8.26
N ALA A 267 -11.63 11.99 7.73
CA ALA A 267 -12.60 12.80 7.00
C ALA A 267 -13.57 13.59 7.89
N SER A 268 -13.62 13.31 9.21
CA SER A 268 -14.52 13.95 10.16
C SER A 268 -13.84 14.20 11.52
N LYS A 269 -14.22 15.31 12.19
CA LYS A 269 -13.77 15.63 13.56
C LYS A 269 -14.21 14.58 14.60
N ASP A 270 -15.27 13.85 14.33
CA ASP A 270 -15.80 12.83 15.24
C ASP A 270 -15.02 11.51 15.18
N GLN A 271 -14.22 11.31 14.13
CA GLN A 271 -13.38 10.12 14.03
C GLN A 271 -12.26 10.16 15.08
N PHE A 272 -12.08 9.02 15.76
CA PHE A 272 -10.96 8.84 16.71
C PHE A 272 -9.62 9.23 16.07
N SER A 273 -9.33 8.70 14.90
CA SER A 273 -8.10 8.94 14.16
C SER A 273 -7.81 10.42 13.91
N PHE A 274 -8.85 11.23 13.68
CA PHE A 274 -8.67 12.66 13.44
C PHE A 274 -8.23 13.41 14.70
N LYS A 275 -8.85 13.10 15.86
CA LYS A 275 -8.54 13.76 17.13
C LYS A 275 -7.08 13.54 17.55
N GLU A 276 -6.60 12.34 17.30
CA GLU A 276 -5.26 11.91 17.73
C GLU A 276 -4.12 12.50 16.87
N ILE A 277 -4.40 13.02 15.65
CA ILE A 277 -3.39 13.64 14.80
C ILE A 277 -3.32 15.17 14.91
N MET A 278 -4.19 15.78 15.72
CA MET A 278 -4.17 17.25 15.92
C MET A 278 -2.80 17.79 16.38
N PRO A 279 -2.02 17.08 17.22
CA PRO A 279 -0.66 17.53 17.59
C PRO A 279 0.31 17.66 16.41
N LEU A 280 0.03 17.06 15.26
CA LEU A 280 0.79 17.28 14.02
C LEU A 280 0.43 18.60 13.30
N GLY A 281 -0.46 19.42 13.88
CA GLY A 281 -0.95 20.65 13.25
C GLY A 281 -2.08 20.45 12.23
N ILE A 282 -2.73 19.26 12.24
CA ILE A 282 -3.87 18.94 11.39
C ILE A 282 -5.15 19.23 12.16
N LEU A 283 -5.69 20.44 12.03
CA LEU A 283 -6.77 20.96 12.89
C LEU A 283 -8.16 20.89 12.26
N GLU A 284 -8.26 20.71 10.95
CA GLU A 284 -9.51 20.61 10.22
C GLU A 284 -9.49 19.39 9.27
N PRO A 285 -10.58 18.62 9.20
CA PRO A 285 -10.71 17.53 8.24
C PRO A 285 -11.02 18.07 6.84
N GLU A 286 -10.71 17.28 5.81
CA GLU A 286 -11.13 17.58 4.44
C GLU A 286 -11.82 16.35 3.84
N LYS A 287 -12.80 16.59 2.96
CA LYS A 287 -13.50 15.51 2.24
C LYS A 287 -12.50 14.63 1.46
N PRO A 288 -12.68 13.30 1.45
CA PRO A 288 -11.78 12.39 0.73
C PRO A 288 -11.60 12.74 -0.75
N THR A 289 -12.67 13.22 -1.40
CA THR A 289 -12.72 13.54 -2.83
C THR A 289 -12.68 15.04 -3.12
N LYS A 290 -11.79 15.75 -2.44
CA LYS A 290 -11.59 17.19 -2.67
C LYS A 290 -10.11 17.54 -2.60
N PHE A 291 -9.56 18.15 -3.64
CA PHE A 291 -8.28 18.83 -3.57
C PHE A 291 -8.46 20.24 -3.00
N SER A 292 -7.56 20.62 -2.12
CA SER A 292 -7.48 21.94 -1.51
C SER A 292 -6.08 22.12 -0.89
N PRO A 293 -5.67 23.34 -0.55
CA PRO A 293 -4.44 23.56 0.21
C PRO A 293 -4.42 22.81 1.56
N LEU A 294 -5.60 22.64 2.19
CA LEU A 294 -5.72 21.87 3.42
C LEU A 294 -5.41 20.39 3.18
N LYS A 295 -5.96 19.78 2.10
CA LYS A 295 -5.68 18.39 1.71
C LYS A 295 -4.19 18.16 1.50
N VAL A 296 -3.54 19.02 0.73
CA VAL A 296 -2.11 18.90 0.40
C VAL A 296 -1.24 19.05 1.64
N ARG A 297 -1.55 20.02 2.52
CA ARG A 297 -0.83 20.19 3.79
C ARG A 297 -0.99 18.97 4.70
N THR A 298 -2.22 18.48 4.85
CA THR A 298 -2.49 17.27 5.64
C THR A 298 -1.71 16.08 5.10
N PHE A 299 -1.70 15.88 3.78
CA PHE A 299 -0.93 14.84 3.15
C PHE A 299 0.59 15.00 3.41
N ALA A 300 1.14 16.20 3.27
CA ALA A 300 2.55 16.47 3.52
C ALA A 300 2.95 16.12 4.97
N TYR A 301 2.15 16.54 5.95
CA TYR A 301 2.44 16.23 7.37
C TYR A 301 2.33 14.73 7.65
N LEU A 302 1.31 14.07 7.13
CA LEU A 302 1.16 12.62 7.31
C LEU A 302 2.23 11.83 6.57
N SER A 303 2.71 12.28 5.40
CA SER A 303 3.82 11.63 4.72
C SER A 303 5.14 11.74 5.49
N MET A 304 5.41 12.88 6.15
CA MET A 304 6.55 13.02 7.06
C MET A 304 6.44 12.08 8.26
N TRP A 305 5.25 11.98 8.87
CA TRP A 305 4.97 11.09 10.00
C TRP A 305 5.16 9.62 9.64
N TRP A 306 4.66 9.17 8.48
CA TRP A 306 4.87 7.82 7.95
C TRP A 306 6.33 7.54 7.59
N SER A 307 7.00 8.50 6.97
CA SER A 307 8.41 8.38 6.64
C SER A 307 9.29 8.22 7.90
N PHE A 308 8.91 8.89 9.00
CA PHE A 308 9.53 8.65 10.30
C PHE A 308 9.32 7.21 10.79
N PHE A 309 8.11 6.62 10.66
CA PHE A 309 7.89 5.22 11.03
C PHE A 309 8.82 4.28 10.26
N ASN A 310 8.96 4.50 8.96
CA ASN A 310 9.88 3.71 8.13
C ASN A 310 11.34 3.85 8.61
N ALA A 311 11.77 5.06 8.94
CA ALA A 311 13.12 5.31 9.42
C ALA A 311 13.39 4.71 10.82
N ALA A 312 12.38 4.68 11.69
CA ALA A 312 12.47 4.13 13.05
C ALA A 312 12.14 2.62 13.12
N GLY A 313 11.67 2.01 12.04
CA GLY A 313 11.24 0.61 12.02
C GLY A 313 9.94 0.35 12.82
N ILE A 314 9.06 1.34 12.89
CA ILE A 314 7.76 1.26 13.57
C ILE A 314 6.69 0.80 12.57
N CYS A 315 5.90 -0.21 12.97
CA CYS A 315 4.74 -0.64 12.17
C CYS A 315 3.61 0.39 12.24
N ASP A 316 3.08 0.81 11.10
CA ASP A 316 2.01 1.81 11.02
C ASP A 316 0.63 1.33 11.54
N PHE A 317 0.47 0.04 11.83
CA PHE A 317 -0.69 -0.49 12.56
C PHE A 317 -0.59 -0.32 14.09
N VAL A 318 0.44 0.34 14.60
CA VAL A 318 0.64 0.59 16.03
C VAL A 318 0.27 2.03 16.41
N PRO A 319 0.79 3.08 15.74
CA PRO A 319 0.48 4.45 16.11
C PRO A 319 -0.78 5.00 15.41
N VAL A 320 -1.23 6.13 15.92
CA VAL A 320 -2.28 6.95 15.29
C VAL A 320 -1.81 7.45 13.91
N PRO A 321 -2.73 7.65 12.97
CA PRO A 321 -4.19 7.49 13.05
C PRO A 321 -4.73 6.08 12.79
N ARG A 322 -3.89 5.08 12.52
CA ARG A 322 -4.35 3.71 12.21
C ARG A 322 -4.66 2.87 13.43
N SER A 323 -4.14 3.25 14.59
CA SER A 323 -4.27 2.47 15.83
C SER A 323 -4.38 3.37 17.05
N SER A 324 -4.05 2.85 18.22
CA SER A 324 -4.32 3.45 19.51
C SER A 324 -3.11 4.07 20.22
N MET A 325 -1.88 3.82 19.74
CA MET A 325 -0.70 4.43 20.33
C MET A 325 -0.63 5.91 19.94
N SER A 326 -0.72 6.80 20.91
CA SER A 326 -0.70 8.25 20.69
C SER A 326 0.66 8.74 20.17
N ILE A 327 0.70 9.97 19.67
CA ILE A 327 1.95 10.62 19.25
C ILE A 327 2.93 10.72 20.42
N ASP A 328 2.42 11.09 21.60
CA ASP A 328 3.25 11.21 22.81
C ASP A 328 3.81 9.86 23.25
N ASP A 329 3.03 8.78 23.16
CA ASP A 329 3.50 7.43 23.48
C ASP A 329 4.62 6.97 22.53
N VAL A 330 4.52 7.29 21.23
CA VAL A 330 5.58 7.00 20.26
C VAL A 330 6.87 7.73 20.62
N ILE A 331 6.77 9.02 20.96
CA ILE A 331 7.92 9.84 21.37
C ILE A 331 8.52 9.33 22.67
N ASN A 332 7.65 9.05 23.67
CA ASN A 332 8.09 8.50 24.97
C ASN A 332 8.74 7.14 24.82
N ALA A 333 8.19 6.25 24.00
CA ALA A 333 8.81 4.95 23.71
C ALA A 333 10.18 5.08 23.04
N LEU A 334 10.32 5.98 22.08
CA LEU A 334 11.61 6.28 21.43
C LEU A 334 12.63 6.80 22.44
N ASN A 335 12.24 7.76 23.28
CA ASN A 335 13.09 8.33 24.32
C ASN A 335 13.47 7.32 25.41
N ALA A 336 12.52 6.51 25.87
CA ALA A 336 12.76 5.45 26.84
C ALA A 336 13.71 4.37 26.30
N PHE A 337 13.56 4.03 25.01
CA PHE A 337 14.41 3.03 24.38
C PHE A 337 15.84 3.54 24.15
N THR A 338 16.00 4.74 23.61
CA THR A 338 17.30 5.29 23.17
C THR A 338 18.03 6.09 24.23
N GLY A 339 17.32 6.67 25.20
CA GLY A 339 17.83 7.69 26.13
C GLY A 339 17.93 9.08 25.51
N TRP A 340 17.39 9.28 24.31
CA TRP A 340 17.33 10.58 23.65
C TRP A 340 16.27 11.48 24.31
N LYS A 341 16.24 12.74 23.88
CA LYS A 341 15.24 13.74 24.28
C LYS A 341 14.62 14.35 23.04
N THR A 342 14.06 13.50 22.19
CA THR A 342 13.38 13.90 20.96
C THR A 342 12.02 14.51 21.23
N SER A 343 11.56 15.30 20.28
CA SER A 343 10.23 15.91 20.25
C SER A 343 9.50 15.54 18.96
N VAL A 344 8.19 15.85 18.89
CA VAL A 344 7.39 15.72 17.66
C VAL A 344 8.02 16.48 16.50
N PHE A 345 8.52 17.70 16.75
CA PHE A 345 9.21 18.50 15.73
C PHE A 345 10.40 17.77 15.13
N GLU A 346 11.26 17.19 15.95
CA GLU A 346 12.45 16.49 15.49
C GLU A 346 12.13 15.23 14.68
N VAL A 347 11.17 14.40 15.13
CA VAL A 347 10.78 13.19 14.38
C VAL A 347 10.10 13.53 13.05
N MET A 348 9.35 14.63 12.98
CA MET A 348 8.82 15.13 11.72
C MET A 348 9.94 15.56 10.76
N LYS A 349 11.00 16.21 11.28
CA LYS A 349 12.20 16.54 10.50
C LYS A 349 12.99 15.32 10.07
N VAL A 350 13.01 14.25 10.84
CA VAL A 350 13.58 12.95 10.42
C VAL A 350 12.81 12.40 9.21
N GLY A 351 11.48 12.40 9.26
CA GLY A 351 10.64 11.96 8.14
C GLY A 351 10.83 12.83 6.88
N GLU A 352 10.83 14.16 7.04
CA GLU A 352 11.06 15.10 5.94
C GLU A 352 12.44 14.90 5.30
N ARG A 353 13.48 14.68 6.11
CA ARG A 353 14.83 14.38 5.65
C ARG A 353 14.90 13.10 4.83
N ALA A 354 14.22 12.04 5.28
CA ALA A 354 14.18 10.77 4.56
C ALA A 354 13.49 10.92 3.19
N LEU A 355 12.37 11.66 3.12
CA LEU A 355 11.69 11.97 1.86
C LEU A 355 12.60 12.79 0.91
N ALA A 356 13.29 13.81 1.43
CA ALA A 356 14.21 14.61 0.63
C ALA A 356 15.40 13.78 0.09
N LEU A 357 15.97 12.91 0.93
CA LEU A 357 17.05 12.00 0.52
C LEU A 357 16.61 11.06 -0.61
N ALA A 358 15.45 10.42 -0.45
CA ALA A 358 14.91 9.52 -1.46
C ALA A 358 14.60 10.26 -2.77
N ARG A 359 14.09 11.50 -2.68
CA ARG A 359 13.81 12.32 -3.86
C ARG A 359 15.08 12.73 -4.60
N ILE A 360 16.15 13.12 -3.90
CA ILE A 360 17.46 13.42 -4.51
C ILE A 360 18.06 12.17 -5.14
N PHE A 361 17.96 11.00 -4.49
CA PHE A 361 18.40 9.74 -5.08
C PHE A 361 17.69 9.49 -6.42
N ASN A 362 16.37 9.61 -6.45
CA ASN A 362 15.58 9.43 -7.68
C ASN A 362 15.93 10.46 -8.76
N ALA A 363 16.18 11.72 -8.37
CA ALA A 363 16.59 12.76 -9.32
C ALA A 363 17.93 12.42 -9.99
N ARG A 364 18.88 11.86 -9.25
CA ARG A 364 20.17 11.37 -9.79
C ARG A 364 20.01 10.18 -10.74
N GLU A 365 18.95 9.39 -10.56
CA GLU A 365 18.57 8.28 -11.44
C GLU A 365 17.70 8.74 -12.64
N GLY A 366 17.42 10.05 -12.77
CA GLY A 366 16.71 10.65 -13.91
C GLY A 366 15.19 10.78 -13.73
N PHE A 367 14.66 10.54 -12.52
CA PHE A 367 13.24 10.76 -12.20
C PHE A 367 13.00 12.19 -11.74
N ASP A 368 11.91 12.79 -12.20
CA ASP A 368 11.49 14.15 -11.82
C ASP A 368 9.95 14.28 -11.81
N ALA A 369 9.41 15.50 -11.81
CA ALA A 369 7.97 15.75 -11.79
C ALA A 369 7.21 15.10 -12.97
N LYS A 370 7.87 14.82 -14.10
CA LYS A 370 7.23 14.14 -15.25
C LYS A 370 6.84 12.69 -14.94
N ASP A 371 7.50 12.07 -13.94
CA ASP A 371 7.25 10.70 -13.51
C ASP A 371 6.22 10.63 -12.37
N ASP A 372 5.85 11.78 -11.78
CA ASP A 372 4.87 11.88 -10.70
C ASP A 372 3.45 11.97 -11.28
N ILE A 373 3.09 10.97 -12.06
CA ILE A 373 1.79 10.85 -12.71
C ILE A 373 1.09 9.56 -12.33
N VAL A 374 -0.23 9.55 -12.43
CA VAL A 374 -1.04 8.35 -12.29
C VAL A 374 -1.61 7.92 -13.64
N PRO A 375 -1.97 6.63 -13.82
CA PRO A 375 -2.53 6.15 -15.08
C PRO A 375 -3.79 6.91 -15.51
N GLU A 376 -3.94 7.13 -16.81
CA GLU A 376 -5.08 7.87 -17.41
C GLU A 376 -6.44 7.30 -17.03
N ARG A 377 -6.53 5.98 -16.78
CA ARG A 377 -7.76 5.31 -16.31
C ARG A 377 -8.31 5.93 -15.03
N LEU A 378 -7.48 6.43 -14.12
CA LEU A 378 -7.93 7.05 -12.88
C LEU A 378 -8.56 8.43 -13.10
N HIS A 379 -8.25 9.08 -14.21
CA HIS A 379 -8.91 10.32 -14.66
C HIS A 379 -10.23 10.06 -15.39
N GLY A 380 -10.55 8.79 -15.69
CA GLY A 380 -11.82 8.37 -16.23
C GLY A 380 -12.81 7.91 -15.16
N PRO A 381 -14.13 7.86 -15.48
CA PRO A 381 -15.16 7.56 -14.51
C PRO A 381 -15.21 6.08 -14.11
N LEU A 382 -15.48 5.82 -12.82
CA LEU A 382 -15.89 4.50 -12.33
C LEU A 382 -17.19 4.04 -12.98
N LYS A 383 -17.30 2.76 -13.33
CA LYS A 383 -18.43 2.23 -14.06
C LYS A 383 -19.56 1.68 -13.16
N ASN A 384 -19.29 1.41 -11.88
CA ASN A 384 -20.30 0.90 -10.92
C ASN A 384 -20.03 1.37 -9.49
N GLY A 385 -20.86 0.89 -8.55
CA GLY A 385 -20.74 1.11 -7.11
C GLY A 385 -21.19 2.50 -6.66
N ALA A 386 -20.99 2.78 -5.38
CA ALA A 386 -21.38 4.04 -4.74
C ALA A 386 -20.71 5.27 -5.36
N LEU A 387 -19.55 5.10 -6.00
CA LEU A 387 -18.79 6.16 -6.68
C LEU A 387 -18.92 6.09 -8.22
N LYS A 388 -19.96 5.44 -8.76
CA LYS A 388 -20.19 5.42 -10.20
C LYS A 388 -20.17 6.84 -10.79
N GLY A 389 -19.39 7.04 -11.83
CA GLY A 389 -19.18 8.34 -12.49
C GLY A 389 -18.10 9.21 -11.86
N SER A 390 -17.57 8.86 -10.68
CA SER A 390 -16.48 9.59 -10.05
C SER A 390 -15.16 9.34 -10.77
N PHE A 391 -14.31 10.36 -10.81
CA PHE A 391 -12.96 10.33 -11.42
C PHE A 391 -12.02 11.20 -10.59
N LEU A 392 -10.72 11.02 -10.77
CA LEU A 392 -9.69 11.88 -10.20
C LEU A 392 -9.49 13.09 -11.13
N PRO A 393 -9.86 14.34 -10.75
CA PRO A 393 -9.75 15.50 -11.63
C PRO A 393 -8.28 15.78 -11.97
N LYS A 394 -7.91 15.68 -13.25
CA LYS A 394 -6.52 15.74 -13.71
C LYS A 394 -5.85 17.08 -13.43
N GLU A 395 -6.55 18.18 -13.73
CA GLU A 395 -6.02 19.53 -13.53
C GLU A 395 -5.81 19.84 -12.04
N ASP A 396 -6.80 19.55 -11.20
CA ASP A 396 -6.72 19.74 -9.75
C ASP A 396 -5.62 18.86 -9.14
N PHE A 397 -5.46 17.64 -9.64
CA PHE A 397 -4.41 16.73 -9.23
C PHE A 397 -3.01 17.28 -9.54
N MET A 398 -2.79 17.79 -10.75
CA MET A 398 -1.52 18.40 -11.14
C MET A 398 -1.22 19.68 -10.32
N GLN A 399 -2.24 20.49 -10.04
CA GLN A 399 -2.09 21.66 -9.15
C GLN A 399 -1.73 21.23 -7.72
N ALA A 400 -2.34 20.16 -7.21
CA ALA A 400 -2.05 19.63 -5.89
C ALA A 400 -0.60 19.11 -5.78
N LEU A 401 -0.05 18.49 -6.83
CA LEU A 401 1.36 18.08 -6.90
C LEU A 401 2.29 19.28 -6.83
N GLN A 402 2.04 20.33 -7.63
CA GLN A 402 2.84 21.55 -7.59
C GLN A 402 2.79 22.25 -6.23
N LEU A 403 1.60 22.28 -5.62
CA LEU A 403 1.43 22.83 -4.27
C LEU A 403 2.20 22.01 -3.23
N TYR A 404 2.21 20.66 -3.35
CA TYR A 404 3.02 19.81 -2.48
C TYR A 404 4.50 20.12 -2.61
N TYR A 405 5.02 20.25 -3.85
CA TYR A 405 6.42 20.62 -4.06
C TYR A 405 6.77 21.94 -3.36
N GLY A 406 5.94 22.96 -3.54
CA GLY A 406 6.14 24.26 -2.87
C GLY A 406 6.14 24.12 -1.34
N MET A 407 5.19 23.37 -0.75
CA MET A 407 5.12 23.14 0.70
C MET A 407 6.33 22.37 1.24
N MET A 408 6.89 21.46 0.44
CA MET A 408 8.09 20.68 0.80
C MET A 408 9.41 21.44 0.54
N GLY A 409 9.35 22.65 -0.01
CA GLY A 409 10.55 23.42 -0.39
C GLY A 409 11.28 22.81 -1.57
N TRP A 410 10.54 22.25 -2.53
CA TRP A 410 11.06 21.68 -3.77
C TRP A 410 10.77 22.61 -4.96
N THR A 411 11.52 22.45 -6.03
CA THR A 411 11.32 23.17 -7.29
C THR A 411 10.06 22.67 -8.01
N GLU A 412 9.64 23.36 -9.08
CA GLU A 412 8.54 22.91 -9.96
C GLU A 412 8.78 21.52 -10.58
N ASN A 413 10.05 21.14 -10.73
CA ASN A 413 10.44 19.80 -11.17
C ASN A 413 10.43 18.77 -10.03
N GLY A 414 9.96 19.14 -8.85
CA GLY A 414 9.87 18.26 -7.70
C GLY A 414 11.21 17.91 -7.06
N ILE A 415 12.25 18.72 -7.25
CA ILE A 415 13.59 18.51 -6.69
C ILE A 415 13.78 19.40 -5.46
N PRO A 416 14.23 18.87 -4.30
CA PRO A 416 14.53 19.68 -3.12
C PRO A 416 15.47 20.84 -3.44
N THR A 417 15.12 22.05 -2.99
CA THR A 417 15.97 23.23 -3.20
C THR A 417 17.21 23.15 -2.33
N LYS A 418 18.24 23.92 -2.68
CA LYS A 418 19.46 24.07 -1.86
C LYS A 418 19.13 24.49 -0.43
N GLU A 419 18.24 25.47 -0.28
CA GLU A 419 17.82 26.01 1.01
C GLU A 419 17.13 24.92 1.85
N LYS A 420 16.30 24.08 1.23
CA LYS A 420 15.66 22.96 1.91
C LYS A 420 16.68 21.90 2.35
N LEU A 421 17.65 21.57 1.52
CA LEU A 421 18.71 20.64 1.91
C LEU A 421 19.57 21.16 3.07
N LEU A 422 19.91 22.46 3.07
CA LEU A 422 20.60 23.09 4.18
C LEU A 422 19.76 23.10 5.47
N GLU A 423 18.46 23.41 5.37
CA GLU A 423 17.52 23.40 6.50
C GLU A 423 17.40 22.01 7.13
N LEU A 424 17.54 20.95 6.33
CA LEU A 424 17.48 19.56 6.77
C LEU A 424 18.82 18.97 7.24
N GLY A 425 19.91 19.74 7.22
CA GLY A 425 21.24 19.26 7.56
C GLY A 425 21.82 18.27 6.54
N LEU A 426 21.53 18.51 5.25
CA LEU A 426 21.95 17.67 4.11
C LEU A 426 22.93 18.43 3.20
N GLU A 427 23.82 19.26 3.78
CA GLU A 427 24.80 20.10 3.08
C GLU A 427 25.64 19.32 2.07
N TRP A 428 26.02 18.10 2.44
CA TRP A 428 26.85 17.21 1.63
C TRP A 428 26.20 16.80 0.28
N LEU A 429 24.89 17.01 0.11
CA LEU A 429 24.20 16.80 -1.15
C LEU A 429 24.25 18.02 -2.08
N VAL A 430 24.61 19.20 -1.55
CA VAL A 430 24.69 20.44 -2.31
C VAL A 430 26.03 20.59 -3.00
N GLU A 431 27.08 20.00 -2.42
CA GLU A 431 28.48 20.12 -2.84
C GLU A 431 28.92 19.04 -3.85
N GLY A 432 28.08 18.06 -4.13
CA GLY A 432 28.30 16.94 -5.06
C GLY A 432 27.31 16.96 -6.22
#